data_5fcd2ff6b1f0330b159733322408b699
#
_entry.id   5fcd2ff6b1f0330b159733322408b699
#
_cell.length_a   1.000
_cell.length_b   1.000
_cell.length_c   1.000
_cell.angle_alpha   90.00
_cell.angle_beta   90.00
_cell.angle_gamma   90.00
#
_symmetry.space_group_name_H-M   'P 1'
#
loop_
_entity.id
_entity.type
_entity.pdbx_description
1 polymer ?
#
loop_
_entity_poly.entity_id
_entity_poly.type
_entity_poly.pdbx_seq_one_letter_code
_entity_poly.pdbx_strand_id
1 'polypeptide(L)'
;MSGLDLSDDSMCFCCGSRNPDGLGLEFEFDGREVSTTVSFPKKFQGYRDIVHGGLLSTVLDEVMVTLLIKMGQLAATAELSVRFLKPLRVGDPIEVRAWLLESRGRVFRVAAAATLKDGTEVARAESTCVAVAPAPT
;
A
#
# COMPACT_ATOMS: atom_id res chain seq x y z
N MET A 1 18.79 -7.12 6.90
CA MET A 1 17.47 -7.82 6.92
C MET A 1 17.60 -9.32 6.72
N SER A 2 18.82 -9.82 6.67
CA SER A 2 19.02 -11.27 6.64
C SER A 2 18.55 -11.88 7.97
N GLY A 3 18.00 -13.08 7.92
CA GLY A 3 17.52 -13.80 9.09
C GLY A 3 16.07 -13.50 9.48
N LEU A 4 15.38 -12.61 8.76
CA LEU A 4 13.97 -12.37 8.99
C LEU A 4 13.13 -13.43 8.29
N ASP A 5 12.09 -13.91 8.98
CA ASP A 5 11.08 -14.75 8.36
C ASP A 5 10.01 -13.84 7.76
N LEU A 6 9.97 -13.74 6.44
CA LEU A 6 9.01 -12.90 5.72
C LEU A 6 7.87 -13.73 5.13
N SER A 7 7.63 -14.92 5.66
CA SER A 7 6.51 -15.74 5.21
C SER A 7 5.17 -15.09 5.55
N ASP A 8 4.16 -15.39 4.73
CA ASP A 8 2.80 -14.91 4.93
C ASP A 8 2.00 -15.96 5.70
N ASP A 9 1.48 -15.59 6.85
CA ASP A 9 0.61 -16.45 7.65
C ASP A 9 -0.86 -16.00 7.57
N SER A 10 -1.18 -15.14 6.61
CA SER A 10 -2.52 -14.60 6.37
C SER A 10 -3.03 -13.68 7.49
N MET A 11 -2.13 -13.14 8.29
CA MET A 11 -2.47 -12.22 9.39
C MET A 11 -2.05 -10.78 9.13
N CYS A 12 -1.60 -10.47 7.91
CA CYS A 12 -1.25 -9.08 7.57
C CYS A 12 -2.39 -8.13 7.92
N PHE A 13 -2.07 -7.02 8.56
CA PHE A 13 -3.07 -6.01 8.92
C PHE A 13 -3.80 -5.47 7.69
N CYS A 14 -3.13 -5.33 6.57
CA CYS A 14 -3.74 -4.78 5.35
C CYS A 14 -4.49 -5.83 4.53
N CYS A 15 -3.87 -6.97 4.27
CA CYS A 15 -4.39 -7.93 3.30
C CYS A 15 -4.59 -9.34 3.85
N GLY A 16 -4.31 -9.58 5.13
CA GLY A 16 -4.43 -10.90 5.71
C GLY A 16 -5.88 -11.37 5.82
N SER A 17 -6.21 -12.45 5.12
CA SER A 17 -7.58 -12.97 5.10
C SER A 17 -8.03 -13.54 6.44
N ARG A 18 -7.09 -13.89 7.31
CA ARG A 18 -7.38 -14.44 8.63
C ARG A 18 -7.39 -13.41 9.74
N ASN A 19 -7.01 -12.17 9.45
CA ASN A 19 -6.99 -11.11 10.45
C ASN A 19 -8.39 -10.48 10.57
N PRO A 20 -9.12 -10.69 11.68
CA PRO A 20 -10.47 -10.15 11.82
C PRO A 20 -10.50 -8.63 11.97
N ASP A 21 -9.38 -8.02 12.34
CA ASP A 21 -9.26 -6.58 12.55
C ASP A 21 -8.56 -5.88 11.38
N GLY A 22 -8.21 -6.63 10.35
CA GLY A 22 -7.50 -6.10 9.21
C GLY A 22 -8.40 -5.38 8.22
N LEU A 23 -7.76 -4.76 7.22
CA LEU A 23 -8.47 -4.01 6.18
C LEU A 23 -9.04 -4.92 5.10
N GLY A 24 -8.55 -6.15 4.99
CA GLY A 24 -9.06 -7.11 4.01
C GLY A 24 -8.85 -6.68 2.57
N LEU A 25 -7.76 -6.00 2.28
CA LEU A 25 -7.47 -5.48 0.94
C LEU A 25 -7.27 -6.61 -0.05
N GLU A 26 -7.86 -6.45 -1.23
CA GLU A 26 -7.65 -7.33 -2.37
C GLU A 26 -7.04 -6.50 -3.50
N PHE A 27 -6.10 -7.10 -4.24
CA PHE A 27 -5.29 -6.37 -5.22
C PHE A 27 -5.51 -6.90 -6.61
N GLU A 28 -5.50 -6.00 -7.58
CA GLU A 28 -5.45 -6.33 -9.00
C GLU A 28 -4.09 -5.93 -9.54
N PHE A 29 -3.52 -6.78 -10.41
CA PHE A 29 -2.23 -6.52 -11.05
C PHE A 29 -2.36 -6.72 -12.55
N ASP A 30 -2.04 -5.68 -13.32
CA ASP A 30 -2.18 -5.72 -14.79
C ASP A 30 -0.85 -5.99 -15.49
N GLY A 31 0.20 -6.37 -14.76
CA GLY A 31 1.55 -6.56 -15.28
C GLY A 31 2.44 -5.34 -15.10
N ARG A 32 1.88 -4.18 -14.80
CA ARG A 32 2.62 -2.92 -14.62
C ARG A 32 2.25 -2.19 -13.34
N GLU A 33 0.98 -2.19 -12.98
CA GLU A 33 0.45 -1.49 -11.82
C GLU A 33 -0.35 -2.44 -10.95
N VAL A 34 -0.30 -2.20 -9.65
CA VAL A 34 -1.17 -2.85 -8.67
C VAL A 34 -2.19 -1.82 -8.21
N SER A 35 -3.41 -2.24 -8.01
CA SER A 35 -4.46 -1.38 -7.48
C SER A 35 -5.32 -2.11 -6.47
N THR A 36 -5.94 -1.32 -5.59
CA THR A 36 -6.95 -1.79 -4.65
C THR A 36 -7.98 -0.68 -4.45
N THR A 37 -9.19 -1.07 -4.09
CA THR A 37 -10.24 -0.13 -3.70
C THR A 37 -10.54 -0.33 -2.23
N VAL A 38 -10.64 0.76 -1.48
CA VAL A 38 -10.87 0.69 -0.04
C VAL A 38 -11.71 1.88 0.41
N SER A 39 -12.57 1.65 1.41
CA SER A 39 -13.19 2.73 2.18
C SER A 39 -12.96 2.43 3.66
N PHE A 40 -12.77 3.48 4.44
CA PHE A 40 -12.42 3.31 5.86
C PHE A 40 -13.63 3.59 6.73
N PRO A 41 -13.96 2.66 7.65
CA PRO A 41 -15.04 2.91 8.62
C PRO A 41 -14.62 3.94 9.67
N LYS A 42 -15.59 4.43 10.42
CA LYS A 42 -15.38 5.50 11.40
C LYS A 42 -14.34 5.16 12.46
N LYS A 43 -14.14 3.89 12.78
CA LYS A 43 -13.14 3.48 13.78
C LYS A 43 -11.70 3.83 13.37
N PHE A 44 -11.50 4.21 12.10
CA PHE A 44 -10.17 4.60 11.60
C PHE A 44 -10.05 6.10 11.37
N GLN A 45 -10.92 6.88 12.00
CA GLN A 45 -10.82 8.34 11.89
C GLN A 45 -9.66 8.90 12.73
N GLY A 46 -9.14 10.04 12.27
CA GLY A 46 -8.34 10.92 13.08
C GLY A 46 -9.25 12.02 13.64
N TYR A 47 -9.28 13.19 12.97
CA TYR A 47 -10.32 14.17 13.29
C TYR A 47 -11.69 13.63 12.90
N ARG A 48 -12.76 14.28 13.43
CA ARG A 48 -14.13 13.78 13.22
C ARG A 48 -14.40 13.55 11.73
N ASP A 49 -14.78 12.32 11.40
CA ASP A 49 -15.18 11.87 10.06
C ASP A 49 -14.10 12.01 8.98
N ILE A 50 -12.85 12.23 9.37
CA ILE A 50 -11.71 12.26 8.46
C ILE A 50 -10.82 11.05 8.75
N VAL A 51 -10.47 10.32 7.71
CA VAL A 51 -9.59 9.15 7.83
C VAL A 51 -8.23 9.58 8.38
N HIS A 52 -7.72 8.82 9.35
CA HIS A 52 -6.42 9.11 9.94
C HIS A 52 -5.33 8.97 8.86
N GLY A 53 -4.48 10.00 8.74
CA GLY A 53 -3.43 10.03 7.72
C GLY A 53 -2.47 8.84 7.80
N GLY A 54 -2.20 8.35 9.01
CA GLY A 54 -1.37 7.17 9.20
C GLY A 54 -1.95 5.91 8.57
N LEU A 55 -3.29 5.78 8.56
CA LEU A 55 -3.93 4.63 7.92
C LEU A 55 -3.92 4.74 6.41
N LEU A 56 -4.11 5.93 5.88
CA LEU A 56 -3.97 6.15 4.44
C LEU A 56 -2.54 5.85 4.00
N SER A 57 -1.55 6.27 4.80
CA SER A 57 -0.14 5.95 4.55
C SER A 57 0.11 4.45 4.57
N THR A 58 -0.57 3.72 5.46
CA THR A 58 -0.46 2.26 5.54
C THR A 58 -0.89 1.60 4.23
N VAL A 59 -2.02 2.02 3.66
CA VAL A 59 -2.51 1.45 2.40
C VAL A 59 -1.60 1.84 1.24
N LEU A 60 -1.11 3.07 1.21
CA LEU A 60 -0.15 3.50 0.18
C LEU A 60 1.12 2.66 0.23
N ASP A 61 1.66 2.42 1.42
CA ASP A 61 2.84 1.56 1.59
C ASP A 61 2.55 0.14 1.12
N GLU A 62 1.41 -0.41 1.50
CA GLU A 62 1.03 -1.78 1.17
C GLU A 62 0.94 -2.02 -0.34
N VAL A 63 0.31 -1.10 -1.10
CA VAL A 63 0.20 -1.30 -2.55
C VAL A 63 1.56 -1.26 -3.21
N MET A 64 2.49 -0.46 -2.69
CA MET A 64 3.84 -0.37 -3.24
C MET A 64 4.64 -1.65 -2.98
N VAL A 65 4.55 -2.20 -1.78
CA VAL A 65 5.22 -3.47 -1.47
C VAL A 65 4.57 -4.61 -2.26
N THR A 66 3.26 -4.63 -2.36
CA THR A 66 2.53 -5.65 -3.12
C THR A 66 2.92 -5.64 -4.59
N LEU A 67 3.13 -4.45 -5.17
CA LEU A 67 3.62 -4.34 -6.54
C LEU A 67 4.92 -5.14 -6.72
N LEU A 68 5.87 -4.97 -5.81
CA LEU A 68 7.15 -5.65 -5.91
C LEU A 68 7.00 -7.15 -5.74
N ILE A 69 6.13 -7.60 -4.85
CA ILE A 69 5.83 -9.03 -4.69
C ILE A 69 5.26 -9.59 -6.00
N LYS A 70 4.32 -8.88 -6.62
CA LYS A 70 3.74 -9.31 -7.91
C LYS A 70 4.78 -9.32 -9.03
N MET A 71 5.82 -8.51 -8.92
CA MET A 71 6.94 -8.49 -9.87
C MET A 71 8.03 -9.50 -9.53
N GLY A 72 7.82 -10.35 -8.52
CA GLY A 72 8.74 -11.42 -8.17
C GLY A 72 9.79 -11.06 -7.12
N GLN A 73 9.60 -9.96 -6.40
CA GLN A 73 10.56 -9.50 -5.39
C GLN A 73 9.91 -9.41 -4.02
N LEU A 74 10.52 -10.02 -3.02
CA LEU A 74 10.16 -9.82 -1.63
C LEU A 74 11.00 -8.67 -1.10
N ALA A 75 10.36 -7.58 -0.72
CA ALA A 75 11.06 -6.35 -0.38
C ALA A 75 10.51 -5.74 0.90
N ALA A 76 11.35 -4.96 1.55
CA ALA A 76 10.97 -4.18 2.72
C ALA A 76 11.09 -2.70 2.41
N THR A 77 10.16 -1.91 2.92
CA THR A 77 10.20 -0.45 2.79
C THR A 77 11.31 0.11 3.67
N ALA A 78 12.23 0.83 3.05
CA ALA A 78 13.32 1.51 3.76
C ALA A 78 12.99 2.98 4.04
N GLU A 79 12.25 3.61 3.12
CA GLU A 79 11.84 5.00 3.26
C GLU A 79 10.49 5.20 2.60
N LEU A 80 9.61 5.93 3.27
CA LEU A 80 8.28 6.23 2.78
C LEU A 80 8.04 7.74 2.91
N SER A 81 7.65 8.38 1.81
CA SER A 81 7.26 9.78 1.79
C SER A 81 5.81 9.87 1.31
N VAL A 82 4.97 10.52 2.09
CA VAL A 82 3.54 10.68 1.75
C VAL A 82 3.20 12.15 1.73
N ARG A 83 2.48 12.54 0.68
CA ARG A 83 1.93 13.89 0.57
C ARG A 83 0.41 13.79 0.63
N PHE A 84 -0.19 14.46 1.60
CA PHE A 84 -1.63 14.53 1.77
C PHE A 84 -2.14 15.78 1.05
N LEU A 85 -2.95 15.58 0.03
CA LEU A 85 -3.41 16.66 -0.84
C LEU A 85 -4.79 17.17 -0.44
N LYS A 86 -5.66 16.27 0.00
CA LYS A 86 -7.02 16.60 0.45
C LYS A 86 -7.46 15.66 1.55
N PRO A 87 -8.31 16.12 2.49
CA PRO A 87 -8.85 15.21 3.50
C PRO A 87 -9.72 14.13 2.84
N LEU A 88 -9.61 12.92 3.36
CA LEU A 88 -10.44 11.79 2.95
C LEU A 88 -11.48 11.55 4.04
N ARG A 89 -12.77 11.55 3.68
CA ARG A 89 -13.83 11.27 4.63
C ARG A 89 -14.01 9.78 4.85
N VAL A 90 -14.34 9.41 6.08
CA VAL A 90 -14.69 8.02 6.37
C VAL A 90 -15.86 7.61 5.48
N GLY A 91 -15.84 6.39 4.98
CA GLY A 91 -16.86 5.86 4.09
C GLY A 91 -16.68 6.17 2.61
N ASP A 92 -15.86 7.15 2.24
CA ASP A 92 -15.62 7.47 0.84
C ASP A 92 -14.67 6.47 0.21
N PRO A 93 -15.08 5.75 -0.85
CA PRO A 93 -14.18 4.83 -1.53
C PRO A 93 -13.07 5.56 -2.26
N ILE A 94 -11.88 4.99 -2.20
CA ILE A 94 -10.74 5.44 -3.00
C ILE A 94 -10.15 4.26 -3.75
N GLU A 95 -9.55 4.55 -4.89
CA GLU A 95 -8.66 3.62 -5.58
C GLU A 95 -7.23 4.01 -5.23
N VAL A 96 -6.43 3.03 -4.83
CA VAL A 96 -5.02 3.23 -4.54
C VAL A 96 -4.22 2.41 -5.54
N ARG A 97 -3.29 3.05 -6.26
CA ARG A 97 -2.52 2.43 -7.33
C ARG A 97 -1.04 2.65 -7.10
N ALA A 98 -0.25 1.66 -7.47
CA ALA A 98 1.21 1.74 -7.36
C ALA A 98 1.86 1.34 -8.68
N TRP A 99 2.99 1.98 -8.99
CA TRP A 99 3.78 1.70 -10.18
C TRP A 99 5.27 1.90 -9.88
N LEU A 100 6.10 1.21 -10.63
CA LEU A 100 7.55 1.29 -10.46
C LEU A 100 8.10 2.55 -11.12
N LEU A 101 8.93 3.29 -10.40
CA LEU A 101 9.64 4.44 -10.93
C LEU A 101 11.03 4.05 -11.45
N GLU A 102 11.76 3.25 -10.67
CA GLU A 102 13.15 2.94 -10.96
C GLU A 102 13.54 1.66 -10.24
N SER A 103 14.42 0.88 -10.85
CA SER A 103 15.06 -0.24 -10.15
C SER A 103 16.55 -0.20 -10.42
N ARG A 104 17.34 -0.39 -9.36
CA ARG A 104 18.78 -0.43 -9.45
C ARG A 104 19.29 -1.50 -8.49
N GLY A 105 19.73 -2.64 -9.04
CA GLY A 105 20.13 -3.77 -8.21
C GLY A 105 18.97 -4.24 -7.33
N ARG A 106 19.18 -4.20 -6.02
CA ARG A 106 18.17 -4.60 -5.04
C ARG A 106 17.31 -3.45 -4.55
N VAL A 107 17.53 -2.25 -5.06
CA VAL A 107 16.82 -1.05 -4.61
C VAL A 107 15.76 -0.68 -5.64
N PHE A 108 14.53 -0.47 -5.16
CA PHE A 108 13.39 -0.13 -6.00
C PHE A 108 12.78 1.17 -5.49
N ARG A 109 12.53 2.09 -6.41
CA ARG A 109 11.74 3.28 -6.12
C ARG A 109 10.36 3.10 -6.73
N VAL A 110 9.35 3.28 -5.89
CA VAL A 110 7.96 2.99 -6.24
C VAL A 110 7.11 4.21 -5.91
N ALA A 111 6.09 4.44 -6.71
CA ALA A 111 5.14 5.52 -6.47
C ALA A 111 3.74 4.97 -6.30
N ALA A 112 2.91 5.71 -5.59
CA ALA A 112 1.50 5.38 -5.43
C ALA A 112 0.65 6.64 -5.37
N ALA A 113 -0.62 6.50 -5.72
CA ALA A 113 -1.61 7.58 -5.63
C ALA A 113 -2.94 7.03 -5.16
N ALA A 114 -3.64 7.83 -4.37
CA ALA A 114 -4.98 7.52 -3.89
C ALA A 114 -5.95 8.54 -4.48
N THR A 115 -6.99 8.07 -5.17
CA THR A 115 -7.94 8.92 -5.87
C THR A 115 -9.38 8.57 -5.51
N LEU A 116 -10.23 9.60 -5.41
CA LEU A 116 -11.67 9.43 -5.30
C LEU A 116 -12.28 9.00 -6.64
N LYS A 117 -13.53 8.58 -6.63
CA LYS A 117 -14.24 8.16 -7.85
C LYS A 117 -14.29 9.24 -8.91
N ASP A 118 -14.34 10.50 -8.51
CA ASP A 118 -14.38 11.61 -9.46
C ASP A 118 -13.00 11.98 -10.03
N GLY A 119 -11.95 11.22 -9.68
CA GLY A 119 -10.60 11.47 -10.13
C GLY A 119 -9.80 12.41 -9.24
N THR A 120 -10.41 12.96 -8.19
CA THR A 120 -9.68 13.83 -7.26
C THR A 120 -8.62 13.03 -6.52
N GLU A 121 -7.37 13.48 -6.60
CA GLU A 121 -6.27 12.86 -5.91
C GLU A 121 -6.24 13.35 -4.46
N VAL A 122 -6.28 12.43 -3.50
CA VAL A 122 -6.28 12.78 -2.08
C VAL A 122 -4.90 12.62 -1.45
N ALA A 123 -4.06 11.75 -2.00
CA ALA A 123 -2.70 11.57 -1.49
C ALA A 123 -1.80 10.97 -2.56
N ARG A 124 -0.50 11.23 -2.42
CA ARG A 124 0.56 10.62 -3.23
C ARG A 124 1.67 10.12 -2.32
N ALA A 125 2.36 9.08 -2.77
CA ALA A 125 3.48 8.55 -2.01
C ALA A 125 4.60 8.10 -2.94
N GLU A 126 5.81 8.12 -2.42
CA GLU A 126 6.95 7.45 -3.01
C GLU A 126 7.64 6.65 -1.91
N SER A 127 8.20 5.52 -2.29
CA SER A 127 8.98 4.72 -1.35
C SER A 127 10.27 4.25 -2.00
N THR A 128 11.26 4.00 -1.14
CA THR A 128 12.46 3.26 -1.49
C THR A 128 12.36 1.92 -0.78
N CYS A 129 12.38 0.85 -1.55
CA CYS A 129 12.28 -0.51 -1.03
C CYS A 129 13.54 -1.28 -1.36
N VAL A 130 13.91 -2.20 -0.48
CA VAL A 130 15.09 -3.04 -0.68
C VAL A 130 14.64 -4.49 -0.74
N ALA A 131 15.00 -5.17 -1.84
CA ALA A 131 14.70 -6.57 -2.01
C ALA A 131 15.53 -7.40 -1.02
N VAL A 132 14.89 -8.30 -0.31
CA VAL A 132 15.53 -9.17 0.68
C VAL A 132 15.60 -10.61 0.20
N ALA A 133 14.71 -11.00 -0.74
CA ALA A 133 14.69 -12.33 -1.34
C ALA A 133 13.79 -12.31 -2.58
N PRO A 134 13.93 -13.32 -3.49
CA PRO A 134 12.91 -13.52 -4.50
C PRO A 134 11.57 -13.88 -3.84
N ALA A 135 10.45 -13.39 -4.43
CA ALA A 135 9.14 -13.74 -3.92
C ALA A 135 8.87 -15.24 -4.15
N PRO A 136 8.09 -15.88 -3.26
CA PRO A 136 7.67 -17.27 -3.47
C PRO A 136 6.87 -17.40 -4.77
N THR A 137 7.08 -18.51 -5.48
CA THR A 137 6.34 -18.80 -6.73
C THR A 137 5.01 -19.49 -6.47
#